data_e3900fb7ca1b925b7a6735a7fe9da8a8
#
_entry.id   e3900fb7ca1b925b7a6735a7fe9da8a8
#
_cell.length_a   1.000
_cell.length_b   1.000
_cell.length_c   1.000
_cell.angle_alpha   90.00
_cell.angle_beta   90.00
_cell.angle_gamma   90.00
#
_symmetry.space_group_name_H-M   'P 1'
#
loop_
_entity.id
_entity.type
_entity.pdbx_description
1 polymer ?
#
loop_
_entity_poly.entity_id
_entity_poly.type
_entity_poly.pdbx_seq_one_letter_code
_entity_poly.pdbx_strand_id
1 'polypeptide(L)'
;QLDEAMWEDGKKYYYSLREHYNDKLMKAEYDVELAALFVFINKHCFNGLYRVNGKGLFNVPYNNSRRTSVDESIIMEVSRYLQGITIMDGDFEEACEGAGQGDFVFIDSPYAPLNPTSFESYTKEGFDIESHRRLSNLFDKLTNRGCYCMLTNHNTELINELYSGKGYRRDVVSVKRMINSDASKRVGEEIIICNY
;
A
#
# COMPACT_ATOMS: atom_id res chain seq x y z
N GLN A 1 24.08 -13.26 -1.52
CA GLN A 1 24.18 -14.24 -0.44
C GLN A 1 22.83 -14.92 -0.16
N LEU A 2 21.73 -14.14 0.08
CA LEU A 2 20.41 -14.74 0.36
C LEU A 2 19.89 -15.54 -0.84
N ASP A 3 20.05 -15.03 -2.07
CA ASP A 3 19.61 -15.72 -3.28
C ASP A 3 20.42 -16.98 -3.58
N GLU A 4 21.73 -17.00 -3.30
CA GLU A 4 22.60 -18.15 -3.55
C GLU A 4 22.18 -19.38 -2.75
N ALA A 5 21.83 -19.21 -1.47
CA ALA A 5 21.40 -20.30 -0.60
C ALA A 5 20.03 -20.90 -0.99
N MET A 6 19.22 -20.19 -1.79
CA MET A 6 17.96 -20.71 -2.34
C MET A 6 18.13 -21.83 -3.36
N TRP A 7 19.34 -22.05 -3.90
CA TRP A 7 19.55 -23.01 -5.01
C TRP A 7 19.52 -24.48 -4.56
N GLU A 8 19.77 -24.77 -3.29
CA GLU A 8 19.78 -26.14 -2.76
C GLU A 8 18.40 -26.59 -2.25
N ASP A 9 17.76 -25.82 -1.34
CA ASP A 9 16.42 -26.08 -0.81
C ASP A 9 15.67 -24.75 -0.60
N GLY A 10 15.19 -24.16 -1.69
CA GLY A 10 14.56 -22.86 -1.69
C GLY A 10 13.34 -22.74 -0.77
N LYS A 11 12.56 -23.83 -0.62
CA LYS A 11 11.38 -23.81 0.24
C LYS A 11 11.76 -23.71 1.72
N LYS A 12 12.70 -24.56 2.16
CA LYS A 12 13.18 -24.58 3.55
C LYS A 12 13.85 -23.26 3.90
N TYR A 13 14.70 -22.78 3.00
CA TYR A 13 15.40 -21.51 3.16
C TYR A 13 14.44 -20.33 3.25
N TYR A 14 13.44 -20.24 2.36
CA TYR A 14 12.42 -19.21 2.42
C TYR A 14 11.72 -19.18 3.79
N TYR A 15 11.28 -20.32 4.29
CA TYR A 15 10.57 -20.38 5.57
C TYR A 15 11.47 -20.01 6.76
N SER A 16 12.76 -20.39 6.75
CA SER A 16 13.69 -19.96 7.80
C SER A 16 13.89 -18.45 7.83
N LEU A 17 14.02 -17.81 6.65
CA LEU A 17 14.14 -16.35 6.58
C LEU A 17 12.83 -15.63 6.96
N ARG A 18 11.68 -16.21 6.62
CA ARG A 18 10.39 -15.67 7.06
C ARG A 18 10.23 -15.73 8.58
N GLU A 19 10.67 -16.82 9.22
CA GLU A 19 10.70 -16.92 10.68
C GLU A 19 11.65 -15.88 11.27
N HIS A 20 12.84 -15.74 10.74
CA HIS A 20 13.82 -14.74 11.19
C HIS A 20 13.30 -13.31 11.05
N TYR A 21 12.64 -12.98 9.92
CA TYR A 21 11.94 -11.71 9.74
C TYR A 21 10.90 -11.46 10.83
N ASN A 22 10.05 -12.45 11.10
CA ASN A 22 9.00 -12.34 12.11
C ASN A 22 9.58 -12.22 13.54
N ASP A 23 10.67 -12.91 13.84
CA ASP A 23 11.36 -12.81 15.13
C ASP A 23 11.93 -11.40 15.36
N LYS A 24 12.52 -10.79 14.32
CA LYS A 24 12.99 -9.39 14.39
C LYS A 24 11.83 -8.41 14.59
N LEU A 25 10.70 -8.61 13.90
CA LEU A 25 9.49 -7.79 14.10
C LEU A 25 9.00 -7.87 15.56
N MET A 26 8.92 -9.07 16.14
CA MET A 26 8.49 -9.24 17.53
C MET A 26 9.43 -8.56 18.54
N LYS A 27 10.71 -8.43 18.21
CA LYS A 27 11.72 -7.76 19.03
C LYS A 27 11.84 -6.25 18.75
N ALA A 28 11.07 -5.72 17.77
CA ALA A 28 11.18 -4.34 17.28
C ALA A 28 12.59 -3.98 16.79
N GLU A 29 13.30 -4.93 16.18
CA GLU A 29 14.63 -4.74 15.60
C GLU A 29 14.52 -4.20 14.16
N TYR A 30 14.26 -2.90 14.01
CA TYR A 30 14.09 -2.22 12.73
C TYR A 30 15.45 -1.77 12.18
N ASP A 31 16.10 -2.64 11.40
CA ASP A 31 17.43 -2.42 10.84
C ASP A 31 17.51 -2.78 9.35
N VAL A 32 18.70 -2.62 8.77
CA VAL A 32 18.96 -2.94 7.35
C VAL A 32 18.73 -4.44 7.06
N GLU A 33 19.00 -5.32 8.02
CA GLU A 33 18.77 -6.74 7.86
C GLU A 33 17.27 -7.05 7.76
N LEU A 34 16.44 -6.44 8.60
CA LEU A 34 14.97 -6.57 8.51
C LEU A 34 14.47 -6.12 7.14
N ALA A 35 14.97 -4.99 6.63
CA ALA A 35 14.60 -4.49 5.31
C ALA A 35 15.01 -5.47 4.18
N ALA A 36 16.22 -6.01 4.25
CA ALA A 36 16.70 -7.01 3.28
C ALA A 36 15.88 -8.30 3.32
N LEU A 37 15.55 -8.79 4.52
CA LEU A 37 14.68 -9.94 4.72
C LEU A 37 13.29 -9.68 4.13
N PHE A 38 12.70 -8.50 4.37
CA PHE A 38 11.40 -8.13 3.81
C PHE A 38 11.41 -8.16 2.29
N VAL A 39 12.39 -7.52 1.65
CA VAL A 39 12.52 -7.53 0.18
C VAL A 39 12.62 -8.96 -0.34
N PHE A 40 13.46 -9.81 0.29
CA PHE A 40 13.61 -11.20 -0.11
C PHE A 40 12.31 -11.98 0.02
N ILE A 41 11.68 -11.99 1.20
CA ILE A 41 10.46 -12.80 1.42
C ILE A 41 9.29 -12.31 0.56
N ASN A 42 9.16 -11.00 0.30
CA ASN A 42 8.13 -10.46 -0.57
C ASN A 42 8.33 -10.87 -2.04
N LYS A 43 9.57 -10.86 -2.54
CA LYS A 43 9.90 -11.30 -3.91
C LYS A 43 9.68 -12.81 -4.13
N HIS A 44 9.86 -13.61 -3.09
CA HIS A 44 9.76 -15.07 -3.16
C HIS A 44 8.46 -15.64 -2.57
N CYS A 45 7.53 -14.79 -2.10
CA CYS A 45 6.22 -15.22 -1.65
C CYS A 45 5.20 -15.32 -2.80
N PHE A 46 4.08 -15.97 -2.52
CA PHE A 46 2.98 -16.12 -3.46
C PHE A 46 2.46 -14.75 -3.93
N ASN A 47 2.55 -14.49 -5.22
CA ASN A 47 2.12 -13.26 -5.92
C ASN A 47 2.70 -11.95 -5.36
N GLY A 48 3.81 -11.97 -4.61
CA GLY A 48 4.35 -10.76 -4.00
C GLY A 48 3.42 -10.09 -2.99
N LEU A 49 2.50 -10.85 -2.41
CA LEU A 49 1.51 -10.32 -1.47
C LEU A 49 2.16 -9.97 -0.13
N TYR A 50 1.70 -8.90 0.48
CA TYR A 50 1.91 -8.65 1.90
C TYR A 50 0.67 -9.08 2.68
N ARG A 51 0.83 -10.05 3.58
CA ARG A 51 -0.25 -10.52 4.45
C ARG A 51 0.32 -10.94 5.79
N VAL A 52 -0.37 -10.57 6.86
CA VAL A 52 -0.05 -10.96 8.24
C VAL A 52 -1.16 -11.81 8.83
N ASN A 53 -0.83 -12.59 9.85
CA ASN A 53 -1.81 -13.30 10.67
C ASN A 53 -2.35 -12.40 11.80
N GLY A 54 -3.26 -12.92 12.63
CA GLY A 54 -3.84 -12.17 13.75
C GLY A 54 -2.85 -11.71 14.84
N LYS A 55 -1.56 -12.09 14.73
CA LYS A 55 -0.47 -11.61 15.59
C LYS A 55 0.40 -10.55 14.91
N GLY A 56 0.03 -10.08 13.71
CA GLY A 56 0.85 -9.14 12.93
C GLY A 56 2.05 -9.76 12.22
N LEU A 57 2.18 -11.10 12.18
CA LEU A 57 3.32 -11.78 11.60
C LEU A 57 3.09 -12.15 10.14
N PHE A 58 4.10 -11.91 9.29
CA PHE A 58 4.07 -12.25 7.86
C PHE A 58 3.84 -13.74 7.65
N ASN A 59 2.82 -14.10 6.84
CA ASN A 59 2.37 -15.48 6.72
C ASN A 59 2.13 -15.97 5.28
N VAL A 60 2.62 -15.24 4.26
CA VAL A 60 2.44 -15.64 2.86
C VAL A 60 3.33 -16.87 2.55
N PRO A 61 2.84 -17.87 1.80
CA PRO A 61 3.61 -19.05 1.45
C PRO A 61 4.64 -18.75 0.34
N TYR A 62 5.64 -19.62 0.21
CA TYR A 62 6.63 -19.61 -0.85
C TYR A 62 5.99 -19.81 -2.23
N ASN A 63 6.47 -19.06 -3.24
CA ASN A 63 5.97 -19.13 -4.63
C ASN A 63 6.70 -20.12 -5.53
N ASN A 64 7.69 -20.84 -4.99
CA ASN A 64 8.55 -21.76 -5.73
C ASN A 64 9.38 -21.10 -6.87
N SER A 65 9.62 -19.80 -6.80
CA SER A 65 10.42 -19.04 -7.77
C SER A 65 11.91 -19.14 -7.45
N ARG A 66 12.72 -19.28 -8.50
CA ARG A 66 14.19 -19.22 -8.44
C ARG A 66 14.75 -17.93 -9.06
N ARG A 67 13.94 -16.89 -9.14
CA ARG A 67 14.38 -15.58 -9.65
C ARG A 67 15.22 -14.87 -8.57
N THR A 68 16.17 -14.04 -9.01
CA THR A 68 16.89 -13.15 -8.09
C THR A 68 15.93 -12.18 -7.44
N SER A 69 16.16 -11.86 -6.17
CA SER A 69 15.30 -10.95 -5.38
C SER A 69 15.37 -9.53 -5.92
N VAL A 70 16.56 -9.09 -6.27
CA VAL A 70 16.83 -7.69 -6.60
C VAL A 70 17.93 -7.58 -7.64
N ASP A 71 17.89 -6.47 -8.39
CA ASP A 71 19.00 -5.97 -9.18
C ASP A 71 19.74 -4.91 -8.35
N GLU A 72 21.03 -5.12 -8.10
CA GLU A 72 21.85 -4.21 -7.30
C GLU A 72 21.90 -2.81 -7.90
N SER A 73 21.98 -2.70 -9.23
CA SER A 73 22.02 -1.40 -9.92
C SER A 73 20.75 -0.59 -9.65
N ILE A 74 19.59 -1.23 -9.70
CA ILE A 74 18.29 -0.59 -9.41
C ILE A 74 18.22 -0.14 -7.96
N ILE A 75 18.67 -0.98 -7.01
CA ILE A 75 18.70 -0.59 -5.58
C ILE A 75 19.57 0.64 -5.36
N MET A 76 20.74 0.68 -5.97
CA MET A 76 21.65 1.82 -5.82
C MET A 76 21.11 3.09 -6.46
N GLU A 77 20.40 2.99 -7.59
CA GLU A 77 19.72 4.13 -8.21
C GLU A 77 18.56 4.66 -7.35
N VAL A 78 17.70 3.76 -6.87
CA VAL A 78 16.60 4.12 -5.96
C VAL A 78 17.14 4.72 -4.66
N SER A 79 18.19 4.14 -4.08
CA SER A 79 18.83 4.67 -2.87
C SER A 79 19.33 6.11 -3.09
N ARG A 80 20.01 6.39 -4.22
CA ARG A 80 20.44 7.76 -4.55
C ARG A 80 19.27 8.73 -4.72
N TYR A 81 18.21 8.29 -5.40
CA TYR A 81 17.01 9.09 -5.59
C TYR A 81 16.33 9.44 -4.26
N LEU A 82 16.21 8.47 -3.35
CA LEU A 82 15.58 8.66 -2.05
C LEU A 82 16.35 9.60 -1.10
N GLN A 83 17.65 9.89 -1.35
CA GLN A 83 18.40 10.85 -0.53
C GLN A 83 17.85 12.28 -0.61
N GLY A 84 17.14 12.62 -1.70
CA GLY A 84 16.50 13.93 -1.90
C GLY A 84 15.03 13.98 -1.47
N ILE A 85 14.51 12.93 -0.82
CA ILE A 85 13.09 12.78 -0.50
C ILE A 85 12.93 12.66 1.03
N THR A 86 11.93 13.34 1.59
CA THR A 86 11.51 13.13 2.96
C THR A 86 10.52 11.96 3.01
N ILE A 87 10.90 10.89 3.69
CA ILE A 87 10.04 9.74 3.95
C ILE A 87 9.44 9.93 5.33
N MET A 88 8.11 9.91 5.42
CA MET A 88 7.38 10.07 6.67
C MET A 88 6.63 8.78 7.01
N ASP A 89 6.52 8.48 8.29
CA ASP A 89 5.71 7.39 8.85
C ASP A 89 4.78 8.02 9.90
N GLY A 90 3.47 7.71 9.83
CA GLY A 90 2.49 8.26 10.76
C GLY A 90 1.14 8.56 10.12
N ASP A 91 0.41 9.48 10.73
CA ASP A 91 -0.93 9.88 10.27
C ASP A 91 -0.85 10.76 9.01
N PHE A 92 -1.75 10.54 8.07
CA PHE A 92 -1.79 11.26 6.80
C PHE A 92 -2.10 12.78 6.97
N GLU A 93 -2.79 13.18 8.05
CA GLU A 93 -3.03 14.60 8.32
C GLU A 93 -1.73 15.29 8.72
N GLU A 94 -0.89 14.63 9.55
CA GLU A 94 0.44 15.13 9.93
C GLU A 94 1.38 15.22 8.73
N ALA A 95 1.36 14.20 7.85
CA ALA A 95 2.16 14.20 6.62
C ALA A 95 1.83 15.38 5.69
N CYS A 96 0.60 15.90 5.74
CA CYS A 96 0.13 17.01 4.92
C CYS A 96 0.16 18.39 5.62
N GLU A 97 0.65 18.50 6.86
CA GLU A 97 0.65 19.77 7.60
C GLU A 97 1.39 20.89 6.88
N GLY A 98 2.53 20.59 6.28
CA GLY A 98 3.36 21.56 5.57
C GLY A 98 2.89 21.90 4.15
N ALA A 99 1.88 21.21 3.61
CA ALA A 99 1.42 21.43 2.25
C ALA A 99 0.66 22.77 2.12
N GLY A 100 0.97 23.54 1.06
CA GLY A 100 0.42 24.86 0.82
C GLY A 100 0.21 25.17 -0.66
N GLN A 101 0.02 26.46 -0.95
CA GLN A 101 -0.33 26.94 -2.28
C GLN A 101 0.66 26.47 -3.35
N GLY A 102 0.15 25.80 -4.37
CA GLY A 102 0.92 25.32 -5.51
C GLY A 102 1.49 23.92 -5.35
N ASP A 103 1.45 23.34 -4.14
CA ASP A 103 1.88 21.97 -3.92
C ASP A 103 0.90 20.98 -4.56
N PHE A 104 1.43 19.85 -5.04
CA PHE A 104 0.64 18.74 -5.54
C PHE A 104 0.59 17.60 -4.50
N VAL A 105 -0.61 17.20 -4.10
CA VAL A 105 -0.85 16.12 -3.14
C VAL A 105 -1.57 14.97 -3.84
N PHE A 106 -0.86 13.84 -4.02
CA PHE A 106 -1.45 12.62 -4.51
C PHE A 106 -1.85 11.71 -3.34
N ILE A 107 -3.11 11.30 -3.30
CA ILE A 107 -3.69 10.52 -2.21
C ILE A 107 -4.09 9.15 -2.73
N ASP A 108 -3.28 8.13 -2.41
CA ASP A 108 -3.54 6.73 -2.69
C ASP A 108 -3.80 5.99 -1.37
N SER A 109 -4.93 6.30 -0.76
CA SER A 109 -5.36 5.75 0.53
C SER A 109 -5.82 4.30 0.40
N PRO A 110 -5.94 3.53 1.52
CA PRO A 110 -6.67 2.28 1.49
C PRO A 110 -8.07 2.47 0.88
N TYR A 111 -8.40 1.62 -0.09
CA TYR A 111 -9.63 1.78 -0.87
C TYR A 111 -10.84 1.32 -0.06
N ALA A 112 -11.95 2.05 -0.19
CA ALA A 112 -13.23 1.69 0.40
C ALA A 112 -13.67 0.31 -0.10
N PRO A 113 -14.11 -0.61 0.78
CA PRO A 113 -14.54 -1.93 0.37
C PRO A 113 -15.78 -1.84 -0.53
N LEU A 114 -15.83 -2.70 -1.57
CA LEU A 114 -16.94 -2.74 -2.52
C LEU A 114 -18.25 -3.24 -1.89
N ASN A 115 -18.15 -4.04 -0.82
CA ASN A 115 -19.32 -4.55 -0.10
C ASN A 115 -19.41 -3.86 1.26
N PRO A 116 -20.55 -3.23 1.61
CA PRO A 116 -20.74 -2.59 2.91
C PRO A 116 -20.49 -3.52 4.10
N THR A 117 -20.86 -4.81 4.00
CA THR A 117 -20.60 -5.82 5.03
C THR A 117 -19.12 -6.12 5.27
N SER A 118 -18.25 -5.74 4.34
CA SER A 118 -16.80 -5.92 4.50
C SER A 118 -16.18 -4.86 5.40
N PHE A 119 -16.86 -3.74 5.69
CA PHE A 119 -16.39 -2.76 6.67
C PHE A 119 -16.24 -3.35 8.06
N GLU A 120 -17.17 -4.23 8.49
CA GLU A 120 -17.12 -4.87 9.82
C GLU A 120 -15.89 -5.79 10.00
N SER A 121 -15.40 -6.41 8.93
CA SER A 121 -14.22 -7.29 8.98
C SER A 121 -12.89 -6.54 8.88
N TYR A 122 -12.89 -5.33 8.31
CA TYR A 122 -11.70 -4.46 8.17
C TYR A 122 -11.49 -3.53 9.36
N THR A 123 -12.54 -3.33 10.22
CA THR A 123 -12.54 -2.34 11.31
C THR A 123 -11.73 -2.73 12.54
N LYS A 124 -11.14 -3.93 12.60
CA LYS A 124 -10.35 -4.26 13.80
C LYS A 124 -8.99 -3.56 13.86
N GLU A 125 -8.42 -3.10 12.73
CA GLU A 125 -7.15 -2.33 12.65
C GLU A 125 -6.97 -1.66 11.27
N GLY A 126 -8.06 -1.35 10.52
CA GLY A 126 -8.00 -0.87 9.15
C GLY A 126 -8.49 0.58 8.97
N PHE A 127 -8.42 1.06 7.74
CA PHE A 127 -8.90 2.38 7.34
C PHE A 127 -10.43 2.36 7.25
N ASP A 128 -11.10 2.82 8.30
CA ASP A 128 -12.55 2.75 8.49
C ASP A 128 -13.31 3.92 7.81
N ILE A 129 -14.63 3.95 7.98
CA ILE A 129 -15.49 5.02 7.43
C ILE A 129 -15.09 6.39 7.99
N GLU A 130 -14.70 6.46 9.26
CA GLU A 130 -14.27 7.71 9.88
C GLU A 130 -12.94 8.18 9.33
N SER A 131 -12.03 7.28 9.03
CA SER A 131 -10.77 7.59 8.33
C SER A 131 -11.04 8.14 6.93
N HIS A 132 -12.00 7.60 6.18
CA HIS A 132 -12.42 8.15 4.89
C HIS A 132 -13.04 9.55 5.02
N ARG A 133 -13.81 9.81 6.09
CA ARG A 133 -14.34 11.16 6.37
C ARG A 133 -13.24 12.15 6.72
N ARG A 134 -12.30 11.75 7.59
CA ARG A 134 -11.12 12.57 7.91
C ARG A 134 -10.33 12.92 6.64
N LEU A 135 -10.14 11.93 5.75
CA LEU A 135 -9.44 12.12 4.50
C LEU A 135 -10.17 13.10 3.56
N SER A 136 -11.50 13.01 3.47
CA SER A 136 -12.30 13.98 2.71
C SER A 136 -12.20 15.39 3.28
N ASN A 137 -12.20 15.52 4.61
CA ASN A 137 -12.01 16.80 5.27
C ASN A 137 -10.60 17.38 5.02
N LEU A 138 -9.57 16.50 5.03
CA LEU A 138 -8.21 16.91 4.68
C LEU A 138 -8.13 17.39 3.23
N PHE A 139 -8.77 16.70 2.29
CA PHE A 139 -8.83 17.12 0.88
C PHE A 139 -9.43 18.52 0.72
N ASP A 140 -10.50 18.82 1.46
CA ASP A 140 -11.11 20.16 1.50
C ASP A 140 -10.15 21.20 2.09
N LYS A 141 -9.47 20.87 3.18
CA LYS A 141 -8.46 21.77 3.81
C LYS A 141 -7.31 22.09 2.86
N LEU A 142 -6.79 21.06 2.18
CA LEU A 142 -5.70 21.21 1.21
C LEU A 142 -6.15 22.05 0.00
N THR A 143 -7.38 21.82 -0.49
CA THR A 143 -7.99 22.65 -1.55
C THR A 143 -8.06 24.13 -1.15
N ASN A 144 -8.52 24.40 0.07
CA ASN A 144 -8.61 25.76 0.59
C ASN A 144 -7.23 26.43 0.81
N ARG A 145 -6.17 25.63 1.02
CA ARG A 145 -4.78 26.12 1.08
C ARG A 145 -4.18 26.40 -0.31
N GLY A 146 -4.88 26.04 -1.39
CA GLY A 146 -4.41 26.22 -2.76
C GLY A 146 -3.52 25.09 -3.27
N CYS A 147 -3.57 23.91 -2.65
CA CYS A 147 -2.92 22.72 -3.16
C CYS A 147 -3.69 22.13 -4.35
N TYR A 148 -2.99 21.51 -5.28
CA TYR A 148 -3.56 20.63 -6.30
C TYR A 148 -3.66 19.22 -5.73
N CYS A 149 -4.88 18.70 -5.60
CA CYS A 149 -5.11 17.39 -4.99
C CYS A 149 -5.68 16.40 -6.00
N MET A 150 -5.13 15.18 -5.99
CA MET A 150 -5.67 14.03 -6.72
C MET A 150 -5.83 12.87 -5.77
N LEU A 151 -7.00 12.24 -5.76
CA LEU A 151 -7.30 11.05 -4.96
C LEU A 151 -7.77 9.92 -5.87
N THR A 152 -7.31 8.70 -5.58
CA THR A 152 -7.81 7.46 -6.20
C THR A 152 -8.52 6.59 -5.17
N ASN A 153 -9.61 5.94 -5.56
CA ASN A 153 -10.34 5.01 -4.71
C ASN A 153 -11.26 4.10 -5.53
N HIS A 154 -11.92 3.13 -4.89
CA HIS A 154 -13.03 2.41 -5.52
C HIS A 154 -14.22 3.34 -5.76
N ASN A 155 -14.91 3.16 -6.90
CA ASN A 155 -16.17 3.85 -7.19
C ASN A 155 -17.30 3.26 -6.34
N THR A 156 -17.41 3.69 -5.08
CA THR A 156 -18.43 3.25 -4.11
C THR A 156 -19.37 4.39 -3.75
N GLU A 157 -20.54 4.06 -3.22
CA GLU A 157 -21.52 5.04 -2.73
C GLU A 157 -20.88 5.96 -1.67
N LEU A 158 -20.18 5.41 -0.70
CA LEU A 158 -19.48 6.17 0.35
C LEU A 158 -18.52 7.23 -0.25
N ILE A 159 -17.66 6.84 -1.19
CA ILE A 159 -16.69 7.76 -1.79
C ILE A 159 -17.43 8.83 -2.61
N ASN A 160 -18.46 8.44 -3.36
CA ASN A 160 -19.27 9.39 -4.11
C ASN A 160 -19.98 10.40 -3.19
N GLU A 161 -20.52 9.99 -2.07
CA GLU A 161 -21.15 10.87 -1.08
C GLU A 161 -20.15 11.85 -0.47
N LEU A 162 -18.98 11.38 -0.02
CA LEU A 162 -17.99 12.20 0.65
C LEU A 162 -17.42 13.33 -0.22
N TYR A 163 -17.38 13.13 -1.54
CA TYR A 163 -16.81 14.10 -2.49
C TYR A 163 -17.86 14.76 -3.40
N SER A 164 -19.17 14.48 -3.21
CA SER A 164 -20.24 15.10 -3.99
C SER A 164 -20.49 16.55 -3.56
N GLY A 165 -21.04 17.36 -4.51
CA GLY A 165 -21.49 18.71 -4.20
C GLY A 165 -20.37 19.74 -3.93
N LYS A 166 -19.09 19.34 -4.03
CA LYS A 166 -17.92 20.17 -3.70
C LYS A 166 -17.25 20.80 -4.94
N GLY A 167 -17.79 20.56 -6.14
CA GLY A 167 -17.24 21.09 -7.39
C GLY A 167 -15.99 20.35 -7.90
N TYR A 168 -15.62 19.24 -7.28
CA TYR A 168 -14.47 18.44 -7.71
C TYR A 168 -14.75 17.67 -9.00
N ARG A 169 -13.74 17.57 -9.87
CA ARG A 169 -13.77 16.70 -11.03
C ARG A 169 -13.72 15.24 -10.56
N ARG A 170 -14.57 14.40 -11.11
CA ARG A 170 -14.68 12.98 -10.77
C ARG A 170 -14.72 12.15 -12.06
N ASP A 171 -13.66 11.39 -12.29
CA ASP A 171 -13.51 10.55 -13.48
C ASP A 171 -13.59 9.07 -13.05
N VAL A 172 -14.56 8.33 -13.58
CA VAL A 172 -14.67 6.88 -13.34
C VAL A 172 -13.90 6.14 -14.44
N VAL A 173 -12.99 5.26 -14.01
CA VAL A 173 -12.14 4.48 -14.90
C VAL A 173 -12.36 2.98 -14.70
N SER A 174 -12.44 2.25 -15.81
CA SER A 174 -12.49 0.79 -15.77
C SER A 174 -11.07 0.23 -15.59
N VAL A 175 -10.87 -0.59 -14.57
CA VAL A 175 -9.57 -1.21 -14.26
C VAL A 175 -9.65 -2.72 -14.35
N LYS A 176 -8.56 -3.32 -14.86
CA LYS A 176 -8.41 -4.78 -14.86
C LYS A 176 -7.82 -5.24 -13.52
N ARG A 177 -8.55 -6.10 -12.82
CA ARG A 177 -8.08 -6.72 -11.59
C ARG A 177 -7.31 -7.99 -11.90
N MET A 178 -5.99 -7.97 -11.67
CA MET A 178 -5.10 -9.08 -11.98
C MET A 178 -5.29 -10.30 -11.05
N ILE A 179 -5.84 -10.10 -9.84
CA ILE A 179 -5.97 -11.12 -8.81
C ILE A 179 -7.44 -11.38 -8.51
N ASN A 180 -8.08 -12.17 -9.38
CA ASN A 180 -9.38 -12.77 -9.08
C ASN A 180 -9.45 -14.15 -9.77
N SER A 181 -9.83 -15.20 -9.03
CA SER A 181 -10.04 -16.55 -9.55
C SER A 181 -11.19 -16.60 -10.54
N ASP A 182 -12.16 -15.70 -10.43
CA ASP A 182 -13.29 -15.55 -11.33
C ASP A 182 -13.00 -14.52 -12.43
N ALA A 183 -12.88 -14.98 -13.67
CA ALA A 183 -12.56 -14.12 -14.82
C ALA A 183 -13.62 -13.03 -15.08
N SER A 184 -14.89 -13.26 -14.72
CA SER A 184 -15.98 -12.28 -14.88
C SER A 184 -15.87 -11.10 -13.89
N LYS A 185 -15.15 -11.28 -12.79
CA LYS A 185 -14.91 -10.28 -11.74
C LYS A 185 -13.56 -9.56 -11.87
N ARG A 186 -12.89 -9.71 -13.02
CA ARG A 186 -11.60 -9.06 -13.29
C ARG A 186 -11.71 -7.62 -13.78
N VAL A 187 -12.91 -7.11 -13.98
CA VAL A 187 -13.15 -5.70 -14.29
C VAL A 187 -13.75 -5.04 -13.04
N GLY A 188 -13.19 -3.93 -12.64
CA GLY A 188 -13.68 -3.09 -11.56
C GLY A 188 -13.74 -1.65 -12.00
N GLU A 189 -14.41 -0.82 -11.24
CA GLU A 189 -14.42 0.62 -11.42
C GLU A 189 -13.64 1.28 -10.28
N GLU A 190 -12.80 2.21 -10.66
CA GLU A 190 -12.13 3.12 -9.74
C GLU A 190 -12.55 4.55 -10.07
N ILE A 191 -12.43 5.45 -9.11
CA ILE A 191 -12.72 6.86 -9.27
C ILE A 191 -11.46 7.68 -9.00
N ILE A 192 -11.22 8.66 -9.86
CA ILE A 192 -10.19 9.66 -9.70
C ILE A 192 -10.89 10.97 -9.36
N ILE A 193 -10.50 11.60 -8.26
CA ILE A 193 -11.08 12.85 -7.78
C ILE A 193 -10.00 13.93 -7.77
N CYS A 194 -10.25 15.05 -8.44
CA CYS A 194 -9.32 16.18 -8.51
C CYS A 194 -10.04 17.49 -8.17
N ASN A 195 -9.30 18.43 -7.55
CA ASN A 195 -9.81 19.77 -7.29
C ASN A 195 -9.39 20.82 -8.34
N TYR A 196 -8.81 20.36 -9.45
CA TYR A 196 -8.33 21.20 -10.57
C TYR A 196 -8.79 20.67 -11.91
#